data_ad0db3c2943ab442bcc8481bf210095c
#
_entry.id   ad0db3c2943ab442bcc8481bf210095c
#
_cell.length_a   1.000
_cell.length_b   1.000
_cell.length_c   1.000
_cell.angle_alpha   90.00
_cell.angle_beta   90.00
_cell.angle_gamma   90.00
#
_symmetry.space_group_name_H-M   'P 1'
#
loop_
_entity.id
_entity.type
_entity.pdbx_description
1 polymer ?
#
loop_
_entity_poly.entity_id
_entity_poly.type
_entity_poly.pdbx_seq_one_letter_code
_entity_poly.pdbx_strand_id
1 'polypeptide(L)'
;MKKIFKKLIGKIKENDISLRIYLSFAFILVFTSILTGAIFIKIYEKNYIRSYTSLLTKQGKTIARRVAKFQDGKRENQFQKYSVYIDELERAEKTDIWIVSNKNAKEPLSDDYTNSEISRDVITNKMNDVLDCAYDGKIASNTAYDKVYGMVILYVAVPIKNIRSTEVSGAVMMVSMVDRQTMGINEGKSIISMSVLLSAFISLIVVIILSRYLTKPLDKIGKDIGNIALGDYSGINVKHPESQIGRLETNLDNLTKKLESARVERKNQEQLRMDFFANVSHELRTPITVMRGYAETLNDGIVSEENVVKDIYQKMLIECRGMERLVGDLFILSKMQNPDFCIEKEPVSIRQIFGDVIRSAKEIGKEKNIKITLNLTTDEEDPCMILGDYERLRQMFMIIIDNAVKFSSQDGEIIVCIGKDDRINVSIEDFGVGISKEALPYIFEKFYKSKLKQNQKGTGLGLMIAKQIAMRHDSDIKVQSEPGKGTKFSFSFDECTAMDDYE
;
A
#
# COMPACT_ATOMS: atom_id res chain seq x y z
N MET A 1 -24.63 18.14 27.59
CA MET A 1 -24.42 18.21 26.14
C MET A 1 -23.24 19.09 25.70
N LYS A 2 -23.11 20.37 26.11
CA LYS A 2 -21.99 21.26 25.71
C LYS A 2 -20.58 20.73 26.07
N LYS A 3 -20.38 20.04 27.22
CA LYS A 3 -19.07 19.47 27.62
C LYS A 3 -18.69 18.24 26.78
N ILE A 4 -19.65 17.41 26.36
CA ILE A 4 -19.41 16.24 25.48
C ILE A 4 -19.08 16.72 24.07
N PHE A 5 -19.79 17.74 23.58
CA PHE A 5 -19.56 18.37 22.27
C PHE A 5 -18.17 19.05 22.20
N LYS A 6 -17.76 19.75 23.26
CA LYS A 6 -16.43 20.38 23.35
C LYS A 6 -15.29 19.35 23.42
N LYS A 7 -15.52 18.19 24.07
CA LYS A 7 -14.57 17.07 24.14
C LYS A 7 -14.48 16.30 22.79
N LEU A 8 -15.61 16.22 22.07
CA LEU A 8 -15.63 15.67 20.69
C LEU A 8 -14.91 16.60 19.70
N ILE A 9 -15.18 17.91 19.77
CA ILE A 9 -14.50 18.92 18.92
C ILE A 9 -13.00 19.01 19.24
N GLY A 10 -12.60 18.85 20.51
CA GLY A 10 -11.20 18.78 20.90
C GLY A 10 -10.45 17.58 20.31
N LYS A 11 -11.08 16.40 20.26
CA LYS A 11 -10.54 15.21 19.59
C LYS A 11 -10.50 15.32 18.06
N ILE A 12 -11.39 16.12 17.46
CA ILE A 12 -11.39 16.40 16.01
C ILE A 12 -10.16 17.23 15.61
N LYS A 13 -9.58 18.00 16.53
CA LYS A 13 -8.39 18.82 16.30
C LYS A 13 -7.08 18.03 16.30
N GLU A 14 -7.04 16.87 16.93
CA GLU A 14 -5.94 15.90 16.84
C GLU A 14 -6.19 14.98 15.64
N ASN A 15 -5.86 15.43 14.46
CA ASN A 15 -5.54 14.71 13.17
C ASN A 15 -6.07 13.27 12.97
N ASP A 16 -7.19 12.91 13.54
CA ASP A 16 -7.79 11.59 13.41
C ASP A 16 -8.64 11.56 12.13
N ILE A 17 -7.99 11.23 10.99
CA ILE A 17 -8.63 11.10 9.67
C ILE A 17 -9.83 10.16 9.77
N SER A 18 -9.73 9.12 10.58
CA SER A 18 -10.79 8.14 10.80
C SER A 18 -12.03 8.77 11.41
N LEU A 19 -11.87 9.65 12.40
CA LEU A 19 -12.97 10.35 13.04
C LEU A 19 -13.68 11.34 12.08
N ARG A 20 -12.92 12.01 11.21
CA ARG A 20 -13.48 12.92 10.20
C ARG A 20 -14.32 12.17 9.17
N ILE A 21 -13.84 11.05 8.66
CA ILE A 21 -14.58 10.20 7.72
C ILE A 21 -15.86 9.69 8.39
N TYR A 22 -15.75 9.23 9.63
CA TYR A 22 -16.88 8.75 10.43
C TYR A 22 -17.97 9.81 10.61
N LEU A 23 -17.59 11.01 11.04
CA LEU A 23 -18.53 12.12 11.23
C LEU A 23 -19.15 12.57 9.90
N SER A 24 -18.42 12.55 8.81
CA SER A 24 -18.92 12.88 7.48
C SER A 24 -20.00 11.89 7.02
N PHE A 25 -19.75 10.59 7.16
CA PHE A 25 -20.75 9.56 6.82
C PHE A 25 -21.99 9.65 7.71
N ALA A 26 -21.82 9.82 9.02
CA ALA A 26 -22.93 9.99 9.94
C ALA A 26 -23.77 11.22 9.59
N PHE A 27 -23.12 12.34 9.31
CA PHE A 27 -23.80 13.58 8.89
C PHE A 27 -24.60 13.40 7.59
N ILE A 28 -23.99 12.80 6.56
CA ILE A 28 -24.64 12.55 5.27
C ILE A 28 -25.89 11.68 5.46
N LEU A 29 -25.79 10.58 6.21
CA LEU A 29 -26.91 9.66 6.41
C LEU A 29 -28.06 10.31 7.21
N VAL A 30 -27.76 11.06 8.26
CA VAL A 30 -28.77 11.78 9.05
C VAL A 30 -29.39 12.90 8.23
N PHE A 31 -28.57 13.67 7.51
CA PHE A 31 -29.06 14.75 6.65
C PHE A 31 -29.99 14.24 5.54
N THR A 32 -29.63 13.16 4.87
CA THR A 32 -30.48 12.55 3.82
C THR A 32 -31.81 12.02 4.39
N SER A 33 -31.77 11.40 5.59
CA SER A 33 -33.01 10.96 6.27
C SER A 33 -33.95 12.13 6.58
N ILE A 34 -33.45 13.23 7.11
CA ILE A 34 -34.22 14.42 7.43
C ILE A 34 -34.77 15.06 6.15
N LEU A 35 -33.92 15.20 5.11
CA LEU A 35 -34.32 15.79 3.84
C LEU A 35 -35.43 14.96 3.17
N THR A 36 -35.27 13.66 3.11
CA THR A 36 -36.27 12.73 2.57
C THR A 36 -37.57 12.82 3.35
N GLY A 37 -37.51 12.82 4.68
CA GLY A 37 -38.69 12.99 5.53
C GLY A 37 -39.46 14.30 5.27
N ALA A 38 -38.73 15.41 5.14
CA ALA A 38 -39.34 16.71 4.84
C ALA A 38 -40.05 16.73 3.45
N ILE A 39 -39.43 16.09 2.45
CA ILE A 39 -40.02 15.93 1.12
C ILE A 39 -41.30 15.07 1.20
N PHE A 40 -41.26 13.93 1.88
CA PHE A 40 -42.38 13.04 2.06
C PHE A 40 -43.56 13.72 2.76
N ILE A 41 -43.30 14.51 3.81
CA ILE A 41 -44.34 15.26 4.51
C ILE A 41 -45.07 16.22 3.54
N LYS A 42 -44.33 16.96 2.71
CA LYS A 42 -44.92 17.86 1.71
C LYS A 42 -45.74 17.12 0.64
N ILE A 43 -45.22 16.00 0.16
CA ILE A 43 -45.94 15.16 -0.82
C ILE A 43 -47.21 14.59 -0.20
N TYR A 44 -47.14 14.10 1.04
CA TYR A 44 -48.27 13.55 1.76
C TYR A 44 -49.40 14.59 1.95
N GLU A 45 -49.07 15.79 2.43
CA GLU A 45 -50.01 16.89 2.57
C GLU A 45 -50.72 17.22 1.24
N LYS A 46 -49.94 17.37 0.17
CA LYS A 46 -50.47 17.68 -1.16
C LYS A 46 -51.42 16.59 -1.68
N ASN A 47 -51.02 15.33 -1.54
CA ASN A 47 -51.82 14.19 -2.00
C ASN A 47 -53.09 14.01 -1.16
N TYR A 48 -53.00 14.24 0.14
CA TYR A 48 -54.14 14.16 1.04
C TYR A 48 -55.21 15.19 0.66
N ILE A 49 -54.82 16.48 0.52
CA ILE A 49 -55.71 17.55 0.11
C ILE A 49 -56.34 17.23 -1.26
N ARG A 50 -55.56 16.75 -2.22
CA ARG A 50 -56.03 16.38 -3.56
C ARG A 50 -57.08 15.26 -3.52
N SER A 51 -56.83 14.20 -2.74
CA SER A 51 -57.76 13.08 -2.58
C SER A 51 -59.06 13.53 -1.92
N TYR A 52 -58.95 14.38 -0.89
CA TYR A 52 -60.11 14.91 -0.19
C TYR A 52 -60.93 15.86 -1.08
N THR A 53 -60.29 16.74 -1.86
CA THR A 53 -60.93 17.57 -2.88
C THR A 53 -61.72 16.72 -3.88
N SER A 54 -61.15 15.60 -4.32
CA SER A 54 -61.81 14.66 -5.24
C SER A 54 -63.06 14.02 -4.62
N LEU A 55 -62.99 13.66 -3.33
CA LEU A 55 -64.13 13.12 -2.58
C LEU A 55 -65.26 14.13 -2.48
N LEU A 56 -64.95 15.35 -2.01
CA LEU A 56 -65.97 16.44 -1.92
C LEU A 56 -66.60 16.78 -3.29
N THR A 57 -65.75 16.81 -4.33
CA THR A 57 -66.22 17.03 -5.71
C THR A 57 -67.24 15.96 -6.14
N LYS A 58 -66.98 14.68 -5.80
CA LYS A 58 -67.91 13.58 -6.11
C LYS A 58 -69.23 13.69 -5.35
N GLN A 59 -69.15 14.02 -4.07
CA GLN A 59 -70.31 14.28 -3.24
C GLN A 59 -71.10 15.49 -3.75
N GLY A 60 -70.44 16.63 -4.00
CA GLY A 60 -71.03 17.83 -4.55
C GLY A 60 -71.75 17.57 -5.90
N LYS A 61 -71.16 16.79 -6.80
CA LYS A 61 -71.85 16.37 -8.04
C LYS A 61 -73.13 15.59 -7.80
N THR A 62 -73.15 14.73 -6.78
CA THR A 62 -74.32 13.93 -6.45
C THR A 62 -75.45 14.81 -5.91
N ILE A 63 -75.10 15.74 -5.03
CA ILE A 63 -76.01 16.72 -4.49
C ILE A 63 -76.56 17.62 -5.61
N ALA A 64 -75.71 18.22 -6.43
CA ALA A 64 -76.06 19.10 -7.53
C ALA A 64 -77.06 18.43 -8.51
N ARG A 65 -76.80 17.16 -8.86
CA ARG A 65 -77.71 16.39 -9.74
C ARG A 65 -79.05 16.13 -9.10
N ARG A 66 -79.11 15.88 -7.81
CA ARG A 66 -80.39 15.67 -7.10
C ARG A 66 -81.17 16.96 -6.99
N VAL A 67 -80.57 18.07 -6.63
CA VAL A 67 -81.15 19.39 -6.54
C VAL A 67 -81.74 19.80 -7.90
N ALA A 68 -81.02 19.64 -9.00
CA ALA A 68 -81.47 19.89 -10.35
C ALA A 68 -82.71 19.07 -10.70
N LYS A 69 -82.83 17.80 -10.27
CA LYS A 69 -83.99 16.96 -10.47
C LYS A 69 -85.23 17.45 -9.64
N PHE A 70 -85.04 17.97 -8.43
CA PHE A 70 -86.13 18.49 -7.61
C PHE A 70 -86.66 19.77 -8.21
N GLN A 71 -85.78 20.66 -8.69
CA GLN A 71 -86.19 21.89 -9.36
C GLN A 71 -87.03 21.60 -10.63
N ASP A 72 -86.54 20.72 -11.52
CA ASP A 72 -87.21 20.35 -12.77
C ASP A 72 -88.54 19.69 -12.55
N GLY A 73 -88.67 18.87 -11.51
CA GLY A 73 -89.94 18.21 -11.14
C GLY A 73 -90.83 19.00 -10.22
N LYS A 74 -90.53 20.24 -9.78
CA LYS A 74 -91.22 21.06 -8.78
C LYS A 74 -91.55 20.28 -7.50
N ARG A 75 -90.56 19.56 -6.94
CA ARG A 75 -90.74 18.61 -5.81
C ARG A 75 -90.21 19.18 -4.49
N GLU A 76 -90.77 20.29 -4.03
CA GLU A 76 -90.40 21.01 -2.80
C GLU A 76 -90.42 20.14 -1.54
N ASN A 77 -91.51 19.39 -1.30
CA ASN A 77 -91.62 18.48 -0.16
C ASN A 77 -90.60 17.36 -0.16
N GLN A 78 -90.05 16.97 -1.32
CA GLN A 78 -88.95 15.97 -1.41
C GLN A 78 -87.57 16.60 -1.16
N PHE A 79 -87.45 17.86 -1.55
CA PHE A 79 -86.23 18.62 -1.24
C PHE A 79 -86.10 18.88 0.26
N GLN A 80 -87.17 19.26 0.95
CA GLN A 80 -87.19 19.43 2.41
C GLN A 80 -86.73 18.15 3.16
N LYS A 81 -87.16 16.98 2.69
CA LYS A 81 -86.64 15.70 3.24
C LYS A 81 -85.22 15.45 2.90
N TYR A 82 -84.71 15.93 1.75
CA TYR A 82 -83.33 15.79 1.34
C TYR A 82 -82.38 16.78 2.03
N SER A 83 -82.91 17.98 2.44
CA SER A 83 -82.10 18.92 3.23
C SER A 83 -81.73 18.33 4.58
N VAL A 84 -82.63 17.57 5.23
CA VAL A 84 -82.30 16.85 6.47
C VAL A 84 -81.12 15.86 6.24
N TYR A 85 -81.11 15.18 5.11
CA TYR A 85 -79.96 14.31 4.77
C TYR A 85 -78.67 15.10 4.52
N ILE A 86 -78.76 16.30 3.95
CA ILE A 86 -77.58 17.18 3.78
C ILE A 86 -77.08 17.62 5.14
N ASP A 87 -77.95 18.00 6.08
CA ASP A 87 -77.60 18.40 7.43
C ASP A 87 -76.92 17.23 8.21
N GLU A 88 -77.42 16.01 8.01
CA GLU A 88 -76.69 14.81 8.57
C GLU A 88 -75.32 14.58 7.95
N LEU A 89 -75.21 14.79 6.64
CA LEU A 89 -73.95 14.67 5.93
C LEU A 89 -72.91 15.74 6.38
N GLU A 90 -73.37 16.99 6.57
CA GLU A 90 -72.58 18.09 7.13
C GLU A 90 -71.96 17.72 8.49
N ARG A 91 -72.81 17.17 9.37
CA ARG A 91 -72.34 16.74 10.71
C ARG A 91 -71.40 15.58 10.65
N ALA A 92 -71.65 14.58 9.80
CA ALA A 92 -70.85 13.40 9.67
C ALA A 92 -69.48 13.73 9.08
N GLU A 93 -69.41 14.54 8.05
CA GLU A 93 -68.17 14.87 7.30
C GLU A 93 -67.53 16.16 7.83
N LYS A 94 -68.13 16.86 8.80
CA LYS A 94 -67.67 18.17 9.30
C LYS A 94 -67.42 19.16 8.16
N THR A 95 -68.32 19.21 7.19
CA THR A 95 -68.19 19.98 5.96
C THR A 95 -69.48 20.74 5.76
N ASP A 96 -69.41 22.05 5.74
CA ASP A 96 -70.62 22.88 5.49
C ASP A 96 -70.98 22.76 4.01
N ILE A 97 -72.20 22.47 3.71
CA ILE A 97 -72.77 22.28 2.34
C ILE A 97 -73.79 23.33 2.05
N TRP A 98 -73.42 24.28 1.21
CA TRP A 98 -74.31 25.39 0.85
C TRP A 98 -74.81 25.22 -0.56
N ILE A 99 -76.13 25.34 -0.76
CA ILE A 99 -76.76 25.34 -2.06
C ILE A 99 -77.12 26.78 -2.36
N VAL A 100 -76.45 27.37 -3.35
CA VAL A 100 -76.49 28.80 -3.65
C VAL A 100 -77.08 29.01 -5.04
N SER A 101 -78.07 29.96 -5.15
CA SER A 101 -78.68 30.33 -6.41
C SER A 101 -77.81 31.26 -7.26
N ASN A 102 -77.74 31.02 -8.57
CA ASN A 102 -77.12 31.94 -9.52
C ASN A 102 -78.14 33.02 -9.93
N LYS A 103 -78.12 34.14 -9.26
CA LYS A 103 -79.00 35.26 -9.51
C LYS A 103 -78.86 35.84 -10.93
N ASN A 104 -77.81 35.60 -11.64
CA ASN A 104 -77.57 36.09 -13.00
C ASN A 104 -78.01 35.09 -14.07
N ALA A 105 -78.50 33.93 -13.71
CA ALA A 105 -79.06 32.97 -14.67
C ALA A 105 -80.43 33.37 -15.15
N LYS A 106 -80.80 32.97 -16.36
CA LYS A 106 -82.15 33.19 -16.91
C LYS A 106 -83.23 32.45 -16.12
N GLU A 107 -82.83 31.26 -15.63
CA GLU A 107 -83.62 30.41 -14.73
C GLU A 107 -82.85 30.14 -13.45
N PRO A 108 -82.87 31.09 -12.48
CA PRO A 108 -82.15 30.89 -11.22
C PRO A 108 -82.81 29.77 -10.40
N LEU A 109 -81.99 29.18 -9.48
CA LEU A 109 -82.50 28.21 -8.52
C LEU A 109 -83.53 28.94 -7.59
N SER A 110 -84.70 28.39 -7.43
CA SER A 110 -85.73 28.93 -6.50
C SER A 110 -85.23 28.88 -5.06
N ASP A 111 -85.56 29.87 -4.26
CA ASP A 111 -85.16 29.95 -2.84
C ASP A 111 -85.59 28.72 -2.05
N ASP A 112 -86.72 28.05 -2.48
CA ASP A 112 -87.22 26.80 -1.87
C ASP A 112 -86.23 25.63 -1.98
N TYR A 113 -85.25 25.69 -2.90
CA TYR A 113 -84.21 24.70 -3.11
C TYR A 113 -82.81 25.14 -2.64
N THR A 114 -82.72 26.25 -1.93
CA THR A 114 -81.51 26.71 -1.24
C THR A 114 -81.61 26.34 0.24
N ASN A 115 -80.46 26.08 0.88
CA ASN A 115 -80.41 25.72 2.30
C ASN A 115 -79.64 26.75 3.14
N SER A 116 -79.23 27.88 2.54
CA SER A 116 -78.46 28.89 3.29
C SER A 116 -78.82 30.31 2.80
N GLU A 117 -79.25 31.18 3.72
CA GLU A 117 -79.02 32.60 3.61
C GLU A 117 -77.54 32.87 3.97
N ILE A 118 -76.64 32.84 2.97
CA ILE A 118 -75.27 33.20 3.20
C ILE A 118 -75.23 34.69 3.49
N SER A 119 -75.01 35.02 4.76
CA SER A 119 -74.73 36.39 5.16
C SER A 119 -73.51 36.89 4.41
N ARG A 120 -73.61 38.04 3.76
CA ARG A 120 -72.44 38.61 2.96
C ARG A 120 -71.19 38.75 3.73
N ASP A 121 -71.25 38.77 5.05
CA ASP A 121 -70.06 38.89 5.94
C ASP A 121 -69.22 37.59 6.06
N VAL A 122 -69.76 36.47 5.63
CA VAL A 122 -69.11 35.16 5.70
C VAL A 122 -68.43 34.79 4.38
N ILE A 123 -68.79 35.44 3.27
CA ILE A 123 -68.28 35.15 1.96
C ILE A 123 -66.93 35.90 1.74
N THR A 124 -65.83 35.19 1.75
CA THR A 124 -64.52 35.77 1.43
C THR A 124 -64.34 35.93 -0.08
N ASN A 125 -63.47 36.87 -0.53
CA ASN A 125 -63.16 37.07 -1.94
C ASN A 125 -62.78 35.76 -2.67
N LYS A 126 -62.17 34.86 -1.96
CA LYS A 126 -61.72 33.54 -2.50
C LYS A 126 -62.87 32.55 -2.66
N MET A 127 -63.94 32.67 -1.86
CA MET A 127 -65.16 31.90 -2.04
C MET A 127 -65.93 32.41 -3.28
N ASN A 128 -65.99 33.72 -3.50
CA ASN A 128 -66.56 34.29 -4.69
C ASN A 128 -65.84 33.80 -5.97
N ASP A 129 -64.49 33.79 -6.00
CA ASP A 129 -63.78 33.30 -7.15
C ASP A 129 -64.08 31.84 -7.52
N VAL A 130 -64.35 31.00 -6.51
CA VAL A 130 -64.70 29.58 -6.73
C VAL A 130 -66.15 29.45 -7.16
N LEU A 131 -67.05 30.27 -6.61
CA LEU A 131 -68.50 30.33 -7.00
C LEU A 131 -68.63 30.86 -8.43
N ASP A 132 -67.98 31.93 -8.80
CA ASP A 132 -68.03 32.50 -10.14
C ASP A 132 -67.51 31.46 -11.19
N CYS A 133 -66.48 30.72 -10.91
CA CYS A 133 -66.10 29.62 -11.77
C CYS A 133 -67.15 28.52 -11.88
N ALA A 134 -67.92 28.27 -10.80
CA ALA A 134 -69.00 27.29 -10.83
C ALA A 134 -70.23 27.83 -11.62
N TYR A 135 -70.49 29.10 -11.56
CA TYR A 135 -71.54 29.74 -12.37
C TYR A 135 -71.17 29.72 -13.85
N ASP A 136 -69.93 29.75 -14.21
CA ASP A 136 -69.42 29.49 -15.58
C ASP A 136 -69.52 28.03 -16.02
N GLY A 137 -70.06 27.16 -15.19
CA GLY A 137 -70.29 25.75 -15.50
C GLY A 137 -69.09 24.85 -15.26
N LYS A 138 -68.00 25.35 -14.64
CA LYS A 138 -66.77 24.62 -14.30
C LYS A 138 -66.80 24.23 -12.83
N ILE A 139 -66.25 23.08 -12.50
CA ILE A 139 -66.02 22.70 -11.12
C ILE A 139 -64.75 23.39 -10.67
N ALA A 140 -64.77 24.11 -9.58
CA ALA A 140 -63.63 24.81 -9.02
C ALA A 140 -63.36 24.39 -7.59
N SER A 141 -62.11 24.45 -7.21
CA SER A 141 -61.65 24.24 -5.81
C SER A 141 -60.51 25.17 -5.49
N ASN A 142 -60.50 25.65 -4.28
CA ASN A 142 -59.39 26.47 -3.77
C ASN A 142 -59.12 26.13 -2.31
N THR A 143 -57.86 26.26 -1.88
CA THR A 143 -57.46 26.07 -0.49
C THR A 143 -56.84 27.38 -0.02
N ALA A 144 -57.43 28.01 0.98
CA ALA A 144 -56.99 29.30 1.45
C ALA A 144 -57.08 29.42 2.98
N TYR A 145 -56.23 30.26 3.56
CA TYR A 145 -56.38 30.66 4.94
C TYR A 145 -57.56 31.63 5.04
N ASP A 146 -58.57 31.25 5.83
CA ASP A 146 -59.71 32.07 6.10
C ASP A 146 -59.53 32.79 7.45
N LYS A 147 -59.72 34.12 7.43
CA LYS A 147 -59.64 34.95 8.63
C LYS A 147 -60.78 34.80 9.60
N VAL A 148 -62.01 34.48 9.09
CA VAL A 148 -63.21 34.29 9.90
C VAL A 148 -63.09 33.01 10.72
N TYR A 149 -62.64 31.95 10.09
CA TYR A 149 -62.45 30.65 10.76
C TYR A 149 -61.06 30.49 11.43
N GLY A 150 -60.14 31.41 11.18
CA GLY A 150 -58.79 31.35 11.73
C GLY A 150 -57.93 30.17 11.29
N MET A 151 -58.32 29.50 10.18
CA MET A 151 -57.69 28.27 9.70
C MET A 151 -57.69 28.14 8.18
N VAL A 152 -57.05 27.12 7.66
CA VAL A 152 -57.02 26.80 6.22
C VAL A 152 -58.27 26.04 5.87
N ILE A 153 -59.04 26.58 4.90
CA ILE A 153 -60.31 26.01 4.43
C ILE A 153 -60.14 25.54 2.98
N LEU A 154 -60.74 24.41 2.69
CA LEU A 154 -60.94 23.90 1.34
C LEU A 154 -62.36 24.25 0.85
N TYR A 155 -62.42 25.01 -0.21
CA TYR A 155 -63.63 25.36 -0.92
C TYR A 155 -63.71 24.50 -2.17
N VAL A 156 -64.89 23.89 -2.39
CA VAL A 156 -65.21 23.14 -3.61
C VAL A 156 -66.65 23.59 -4.08
N ALA A 157 -66.68 24.19 -5.27
CA ALA A 157 -68.01 24.56 -5.88
C ALA A 157 -68.29 23.68 -7.10
N VAL A 158 -69.51 23.17 -7.13
CA VAL A 158 -69.98 22.30 -8.21
C VAL A 158 -71.25 22.92 -8.81
N PRO A 159 -71.31 23.17 -10.14
CA PRO A 159 -72.45 23.79 -10.78
C PRO A 159 -73.70 22.90 -10.74
N ILE A 160 -74.83 23.51 -10.46
CA ILE A 160 -76.15 22.91 -10.62
C ILE A 160 -76.69 23.31 -12.01
N LYS A 161 -76.66 22.36 -12.94
CA LYS A 161 -77.07 22.55 -14.32
C LYS A 161 -78.57 22.20 -14.45
N ASN A 162 -79.31 23.10 -15.07
CA ASN A 162 -80.74 22.81 -15.39
C ASN A 162 -80.77 21.61 -16.36
N ILE A 163 -81.72 20.68 -16.15
CA ILE A 163 -81.82 19.46 -16.96
C ILE A 163 -82.32 19.81 -18.39
N ARG A 164 -83.09 20.87 -18.56
CA ARG A 164 -83.71 21.24 -19.84
C ARG A 164 -82.82 22.19 -20.68
N SER A 165 -82.08 23.10 -20.03
CA SER A 165 -81.36 24.17 -20.73
C SER A 165 -79.83 24.10 -20.67
N THR A 166 -79.29 23.18 -19.97
CA THR A 166 -77.83 23.10 -19.67
C THR A 166 -77.26 24.38 -19.00
N GLU A 167 -78.04 25.38 -18.76
CA GLU A 167 -77.67 26.60 -18.03
C GLU A 167 -77.43 26.28 -16.55
N VAL A 168 -76.52 27.07 -15.90
CA VAL A 168 -76.19 26.87 -14.49
C VAL A 168 -77.20 27.72 -13.64
N SER A 169 -78.14 27.07 -12.99
CA SER A 169 -79.14 27.72 -12.11
C SER A 169 -78.60 28.05 -10.72
N GLY A 170 -77.55 27.39 -10.27
CA GLY A 170 -76.92 27.57 -8.95
C GLY A 170 -75.64 26.76 -8.81
N ALA A 171 -75.14 26.71 -7.61
CA ALA A 171 -73.92 25.89 -7.28
C ALA A 171 -74.15 25.24 -5.90
N VAL A 172 -73.55 24.05 -5.75
CA VAL A 172 -73.25 23.43 -4.45
C VAL A 172 -71.86 23.83 -4.01
N MET A 173 -71.80 24.58 -2.96
CA MET A 173 -70.55 24.98 -2.33
C MET A 173 -70.31 24.12 -1.10
N MET A 174 -69.19 23.43 -1.08
CA MET A 174 -68.75 22.64 0.07
C MET A 174 -67.55 23.33 0.71
N VAL A 175 -67.68 23.59 2.00
CA VAL A 175 -66.66 24.30 2.79
C VAL A 175 -66.19 23.37 3.88
N SER A 176 -64.94 22.93 3.75
CA SER A 176 -64.34 21.99 4.72
C SER A 176 -63.16 22.58 5.37
N MET A 177 -63.12 22.50 6.68
CA MET A 177 -61.98 22.93 7.47
C MET A 177 -60.84 21.95 7.31
N VAL A 178 -59.73 22.42 6.73
CA VAL A 178 -58.47 21.64 6.65
C VAL A 178 -57.76 21.76 8.00
N ASP A 179 -58.46 21.30 9.05
CA ASP A 179 -57.83 21.23 10.37
C ASP A 179 -56.79 20.10 10.39
N ARG A 180 -55.54 20.47 10.72
CA ARG A 180 -54.45 19.52 10.83
C ARG A 180 -54.71 18.36 11.80
N GLN A 181 -55.64 18.53 12.74
CA GLN A 181 -55.99 17.49 13.72
C GLN A 181 -57.10 16.53 13.23
N THR A 182 -58.07 17.03 12.40
CA THR A 182 -59.27 16.24 12.01
C THR A 182 -59.08 15.44 10.74
N MET A 183 -58.07 15.75 9.91
CA MET A 183 -57.89 15.13 8.58
C MET A 183 -56.81 14.07 8.47
N GLY A 184 -56.39 13.44 9.54
CA GLY A 184 -55.36 12.39 9.47
C GLY A 184 -53.98 12.87 9.03
N ILE A 185 -53.82 14.20 8.75
CA ILE A 185 -52.54 14.78 8.35
C ILE A 185 -51.54 14.66 9.48
N ASN A 186 -51.97 14.87 10.72
CA ASN A 186 -51.10 14.76 11.90
C ASN A 186 -50.69 13.32 12.19
N GLU A 187 -51.57 12.34 11.95
CA GLU A 187 -51.22 10.91 12.08
C GLU A 187 -50.19 10.52 11.03
N GLY A 188 -50.41 10.92 9.77
CA GLY A 188 -49.41 10.68 8.71
C GLY A 188 -48.09 11.35 8.97
N LYS A 189 -48.07 12.58 9.48
CA LYS A 189 -46.83 13.28 9.90
C LYS A 189 -46.13 12.57 11.05
N SER A 190 -46.88 12.07 12.03
CA SER A 190 -46.32 11.32 13.16
C SER A 190 -45.68 10.02 12.68
N ILE A 191 -46.32 9.27 11.80
CA ILE A 191 -45.75 8.03 11.22
C ILE A 191 -44.49 8.32 10.43
N ILE A 192 -44.49 9.37 9.60
CA ILE A 192 -43.33 9.77 8.81
C ILE A 192 -42.19 10.21 9.73
N SER A 193 -42.47 11.04 10.74
CA SER A 193 -41.41 11.50 11.67
C SER A 193 -40.82 10.36 12.50
N MET A 194 -41.65 9.40 12.93
CA MET A 194 -41.18 8.19 13.62
C MET A 194 -40.30 7.32 12.71
N SER A 195 -40.68 7.18 11.44
CA SER A 195 -39.86 6.47 10.44
C SER A 195 -38.50 7.13 10.19
N VAL A 196 -38.47 8.47 10.16
CA VAL A 196 -37.24 9.25 10.03
C VAL A 196 -36.33 9.04 11.25
N LEU A 197 -36.87 9.05 12.46
CA LEU A 197 -36.13 8.80 13.69
C LEU A 197 -35.55 7.37 13.70
N LEU A 198 -36.34 6.38 13.31
CA LEU A 198 -35.91 4.99 13.22
C LEU A 198 -34.80 4.82 12.17
N SER A 199 -34.97 5.44 11.00
CA SER A 199 -33.93 5.46 9.94
C SER A 199 -32.63 6.09 10.42
N ALA A 200 -32.69 7.22 11.14
CA ALA A 200 -31.51 7.86 11.72
C ALA A 200 -30.81 6.97 12.76
N PHE A 201 -31.58 6.24 13.57
CA PHE A 201 -31.04 5.30 14.54
C PHE A 201 -30.34 4.11 13.87
N ILE A 202 -30.97 3.51 12.86
CA ILE A 202 -30.35 2.43 12.06
C ILE A 202 -29.07 2.92 11.38
N SER A 203 -29.09 4.13 10.79
CA SER A 203 -27.94 4.76 10.18
C SER A 203 -26.75 4.88 11.16
N LEU A 204 -27.01 5.24 12.40
CA LEU A 204 -25.98 5.33 13.44
C LEU A 204 -25.34 3.96 13.72
N ILE A 205 -26.15 2.90 13.79
CA ILE A 205 -25.63 1.53 13.96
C ILE A 205 -24.73 1.13 12.79
N VAL A 206 -25.18 1.38 11.55
CA VAL A 206 -24.40 1.07 10.34
C VAL A 206 -23.05 1.79 10.36
N VAL A 207 -23.03 3.06 10.75
CA VAL A 207 -21.79 3.85 10.86
C VAL A 207 -20.85 3.25 11.90
N ILE A 208 -21.34 2.76 13.05
CA ILE A 208 -20.52 2.10 14.07
C ILE A 208 -19.91 0.80 13.54
N ILE A 209 -20.69 0.00 12.82
CA ILE A 209 -20.20 -1.24 12.21
C ILE A 209 -19.11 -0.93 11.17
N LEU A 210 -19.37 0.02 10.27
CA LEU A 210 -18.44 0.40 9.21
C LEU A 210 -17.11 0.93 9.78
N SER A 211 -17.17 1.69 10.87
CA SER A 211 -15.99 2.17 11.59
C SER A 211 -15.11 1.03 12.11
N ARG A 212 -15.72 -0.01 12.66
CA ARG A 212 -14.97 -1.16 13.19
C ARG A 212 -14.31 -1.99 12.09
N TYR A 213 -14.99 -2.13 10.94
CA TYR A 213 -14.52 -2.99 9.86
C TYR A 213 -13.54 -2.31 8.89
N LEU A 214 -13.68 -1.00 8.65
CA LEU A 214 -12.85 -0.29 7.68
C LEU A 214 -11.84 0.64 8.34
N THR A 215 -12.28 1.48 9.28
CA THR A 215 -11.46 2.59 9.76
C THR A 215 -10.39 2.14 10.75
N LYS A 216 -10.74 1.27 11.70
CA LYS A 216 -9.75 0.79 12.71
C LYS A 216 -8.59 -0.01 12.12
N PRO A 217 -8.80 -0.95 11.18
CA PRO A 217 -7.69 -1.65 10.53
C PRO A 217 -6.76 -0.70 9.76
N LEU A 218 -7.32 0.29 9.05
CA LEU A 218 -6.52 1.27 8.30
C LEU A 218 -5.66 2.15 9.22
N ASP A 219 -6.20 2.59 10.37
CA ASP A 219 -5.46 3.35 11.37
C ASP A 219 -4.29 2.52 11.96
N LYS A 220 -4.52 1.23 12.19
CA LYS A 220 -3.49 0.30 12.63
C LYS A 220 -2.36 0.19 11.59
N ILE A 221 -2.70 -0.03 10.32
CA ILE A 221 -1.72 -0.08 9.22
C ILE A 221 -0.92 1.22 9.15
N GLY A 222 -1.57 2.38 9.31
CA GLY A 222 -0.89 3.67 9.35
C GLY A 222 0.14 3.78 10.48
N LYS A 223 -0.18 3.26 11.67
CA LYS A 223 0.75 3.22 12.81
C LYS A 223 1.89 2.24 12.58
N ASP A 224 1.60 1.06 12.02
CA ASP A 224 2.61 0.04 11.72
C ASP A 224 3.61 0.59 10.69
N ILE A 225 3.15 1.29 9.65
CA ILE A 225 4.02 2.02 8.69
C ILE A 225 4.87 3.07 9.40
N GLY A 226 4.29 3.84 10.33
CA GLY A 226 5.02 4.82 11.13
C GLY A 226 6.14 4.19 11.97
N ASN A 227 5.87 3.04 12.59
CA ASN A 227 6.87 2.28 13.37
C ASN A 227 7.99 1.76 12.47
N ILE A 228 7.65 1.20 11.29
CA ILE A 228 8.64 0.75 10.29
C ILE A 228 9.55 1.91 9.86
N ALA A 229 8.99 3.10 9.63
CA ALA A 229 9.77 4.29 9.26
C ALA A 229 10.73 4.73 10.37
N LEU A 230 10.43 4.45 11.64
CA LEU A 230 11.29 4.69 12.80
C LEU A 230 12.31 3.54 13.04
N GLY A 231 12.28 2.50 12.21
CA GLY A 231 13.21 1.38 12.29
C GLY A 231 12.74 0.23 13.19
N ASP A 232 11.50 0.22 13.60
CA ASP A 232 10.87 -0.92 14.28
C ASP A 232 10.27 -1.87 13.24
N TYR A 233 10.94 -2.98 13.01
CA TYR A 233 10.54 -4.03 12.06
C TYR A 233 9.87 -5.21 12.77
N SER A 234 9.27 -5.01 13.94
CA SER A 234 8.48 -6.04 14.60
C SER A 234 7.32 -6.47 13.69
N GLY A 235 7.17 -7.79 13.50
CA GLY A 235 6.24 -8.37 12.51
C GLY A 235 4.79 -7.90 12.69
N ILE A 236 4.08 -7.79 11.59
CA ILE A 236 2.69 -7.34 11.54
C ILE A 236 1.77 -8.53 11.82
N ASN A 237 0.86 -8.38 12.79
CA ASN A 237 -0.13 -9.40 13.07
C ASN A 237 -1.30 -9.33 12.09
N VAL A 238 -1.30 -10.17 11.07
CA VAL A 238 -2.34 -10.28 10.04
C VAL A 238 -3.52 -11.08 10.59
N LYS A 239 -4.69 -10.46 10.74
CA LYS A 239 -5.87 -11.13 11.32
C LYS A 239 -6.74 -11.85 10.29
N HIS A 240 -6.90 -11.29 9.09
CA HIS A 240 -7.82 -11.79 8.07
C HIS A 240 -7.15 -11.76 6.68
N PRO A 241 -6.26 -12.69 6.35
CA PRO A 241 -5.45 -12.67 5.12
C PRO A 241 -6.29 -12.71 3.84
N GLU A 242 -7.48 -13.28 3.87
CA GLU A 242 -8.42 -13.39 2.74
C GLU A 242 -9.06 -12.05 2.35
N SER A 243 -9.14 -11.08 3.27
CA SER A 243 -9.74 -9.76 3.01
C SER A 243 -8.77 -8.85 2.23
N GLN A 244 -9.32 -7.84 1.53
CA GLN A 244 -8.48 -6.84 0.85
C GLN A 244 -7.53 -6.11 1.82
N ILE A 245 -8.00 -5.81 3.02
CA ILE A 245 -7.17 -5.19 4.08
C ILE A 245 -6.12 -6.18 4.58
N GLY A 246 -6.48 -7.45 4.77
CA GLY A 246 -5.53 -8.49 5.18
C GLY A 246 -4.45 -8.76 4.13
N ARG A 247 -4.77 -8.66 2.83
CA ARG A 247 -3.76 -8.71 1.76
C ARG A 247 -2.79 -7.54 1.84
N LEU A 248 -3.28 -6.34 2.20
CA LEU A 248 -2.42 -5.19 2.43
C LEU A 248 -1.51 -5.39 3.66
N GLU A 249 -2.05 -5.92 4.78
CA GLU A 249 -1.26 -6.28 5.96
C GLU A 249 -0.17 -7.32 5.60
N THR A 250 -0.51 -8.34 4.80
CA THR A 250 0.44 -9.38 4.35
C THR A 250 1.55 -8.78 3.47
N ASN A 251 1.20 -7.91 2.54
CA ASN A 251 2.19 -7.24 1.68
C ASN A 251 3.12 -6.35 2.51
N LEU A 252 2.59 -5.66 3.50
CA LEU A 252 3.38 -4.82 4.40
C LEU A 252 4.30 -5.67 5.29
N ASP A 253 3.85 -6.82 5.79
CA ASP A 253 4.68 -7.76 6.56
C ASP A 253 5.84 -8.30 5.70
N ASN A 254 5.56 -8.69 4.44
CA ASN A 254 6.59 -9.12 3.50
C ASN A 254 7.61 -8.01 3.21
N LEU A 255 7.17 -6.77 3.05
CA LEU A 255 8.05 -5.61 2.88
C LEU A 255 8.92 -5.40 4.13
N THR A 256 8.34 -5.49 5.32
CA THR A 256 9.04 -5.34 6.60
C THR A 256 10.15 -6.39 6.75
N LYS A 257 9.85 -7.64 6.43
CA LYS A 257 10.85 -8.73 6.44
C LYS A 257 12.00 -8.49 5.46
N LYS A 258 11.69 -8.00 4.25
CA LYS A 258 12.74 -7.65 3.27
C LYS A 258 13.61 -6.49 3.75
N LEU A 259 13.02 -5.46 4.35
CA LEU A 259 13.75 -4.32 4.90
C LEU A 259 14.65 -4.75 6.06
N GLU A 260 14.17 -5.60 6.97
CA GLU A 260 14.97 -6.12 8.08
C GLU A 260 16.14 -6.97 7.56
N SER A 261 15.91 -7.88 6.59
CA SER A 261 16.97 -8.67 5.96
C SER A 261 18.02 -7.78 5.32
N ALA A 262 17.60 -6.76 4.55
CA ALA A 262 18.53 -5.82 3.91
C ALA A 262 19.33 -4.99 4.95
N ARG A 263 18.68 -4.61 6.08
CA ARG A 263 19.35 -3.91 7.18
C ARG A 263 20.41 -4.77 7.84
N VAL A 264 20.08 -6.04 8.13
CA VAL A 264 21.03 -6.99 8.74
C VAL A 264 22.22 -7.22 7.81
N GLU A 265 21.94 -7.44 6.52
CA GLU A 265 23.01 -7.63 5.52
C GLU A 265 23.90 -6.39 5.41
N ARG A 266 23.33 -5.19 5.33
CA ARG A 266 24.10 -3.94 5.31
C ARG A 266 24.97 -3.78 6.55
N LYS A 267 24.43 -4.09 7.74
CA LYS A 267 25.20 -4.03 9.00
C LYS A 267 26.37 -5.02 8.97
N ASN A 268 26.13 -6.23 8.47
CA ASN A 268 27.19 -7.23 8.33
C ASN A 268 28.27 -6.76 7.34
N GLN A 269 27.90 -6.16 6.22
CA GLN A 269 28.84 -5.59 5.25
C GLN A 269 29.64 -4.44 5.86
N GLU A 270 29.01 -3.54 6.62
CA GLU A 270 29.70 -2.45 7.34
C GLU A 270 30.69 -3.01 8.36
N GLN A 271 30.31 -4.05 9.12
CA GLN A 271 31.20 -4.71 10.09
C GLN A 271 32.39 -5.34 9.37
N LEU A 272 32.17 -6.11 8.32
CA LEU A 272 33.28 -6.72 7.52
C LEU A 272 34.21 -5.65 6.94
N ARG A 273 33.67 -4.49 6.56
CA ARG A 273 34.49 -3.37 6.08
C ARG A 273 35.32 -2.76 7.22
N MET A 274 34.75 -2.59 8.41
CA MET A 274 35.49 -2.09 9.57
C MET A 274 36.60 -3.05 10.00
N ASP A 275 36.31 -4.35 10.08
CA ASP A 275 37.28 -5.38 10.41
C ASP A 275 38.42 -5.42 9.39
N PHE A 276 38.12 -5.23 8.11
CA PHE A 276 39.12 -5.10 7.05
C PHE A 276 40.08 -3.93 7.32
N PHE A 277 39.55 -2.71 7.57
CA PHE A 277 40.42 -1.54 7.86
C PHE A 277 41.23 -1.69 9.14
N ALA A 278 40.62 -2.30 10.17
CA ALA A 278 41.35 -2.58 11.41
C ALA A 278 42.53 -3.52 11.16
N ASN A 279 42.33 -4.61 10.39
CA ASN A 279 43.38 -5.57 10.05
C ASN A 279 44.47 -4.94 9.17
N VAL A 280 44.09 -4.14 8.14
CA VAL A 280 45.08 -3.38 7.33
C VAL A 280 45.95 -2.49 8.20
N SER A 281 45.33 -1.75 9.10
CA SER A 281 46.07 -0.85 10.01
C SER A 281 47.01 -1.58 10.91
N HIS A 282 46.62 -2.77 11.39
CA HIS A 282 47.47 -3.61 12.23
C HIS A 282 48.66 -4.17 11.45
N GLU A 283 48.41 -4.73 10.24
CA GLU A 283 49.46 -5.32 9.39
C GLU A 283 50.46 -4.28 8.86
N LEU A 284 50.07 -3.01 8.71
CA LEU A 284 50.96 -1.91 8.37
C LEU A 284 51.73 -1.38 9.59
N ARG A 285 51.13 -1.33 10.77
CA ARG A 285 51.76 -0.76 11.98
C ARG A 285 52.94 -1.58 12.44
N THR A 286 52.83 -2.90 12.38
CA THR A 286 53.89 -3.81 12.85
C THR A 286 55.24 -3.59 12.15
N PRO A 287 55.34 -3.67 10.78
CA PRO A 287 56.60 -3.43 10.09
C PRO A 287 57.12 -2.00 10.28
N ILE A 288 56.23 -1.00 10.32
CA ILE A 288 56.65 0.39 10.59
C ILE A 288 57.29 0.52 11.95
N THR A 289 56.71 -0.10 13.00
CA THR A 289 57.27 -0.07 14.34
C THR A 289 58.64 -0.76 14.41
N VAL A 290 58.78 -1.90 13.71
CA VAL A 290 60.08 -2.64 13.62
C VAL A 290 61.12 -1.80 12.90
N MET A 291 60.79 -1.22 11.75
CA MET A 291 61.71 -0.35 10.99
C MET A 291 62.14 0.87 11.80
N ARG A 292 61.17 1.51 12.51
CA ARG A 292 61.48 2.64 13.39
C ARG A 292 62.45 2.24 14.49
N GLY A 293 62.23 1.11 15.17
CA GLY A 293 63.10 0.62 16.20
C GLY A 293 64.55 0.36 15.68
N TYR A 294 64.67 -0.22 14.49
CA TYR A 294 65.98 -0.39 13.84
C TYR A 294 66.64 0.95 13.49
N ALA A 295 65.90 1.89 12.97
CA ALA A 295 66.37 3.25 12.66
C ALA A 295 66.82 3.99 13.91
N GLU A 296 66.02 3.94 15.01
CA GLU A 296 66.43 4.52 16.32
C GLU A 296 67.68 3.87 16.87
N THR A 297 67.80 2.53 16.82
CA THR A 297 69.03 1.78 17.26
C THR A 297 70.30 2.20 16.51
N LEU A 298 70.16 2.44 15.20
CA LEU A 298 71.31 2.93 14.38
C LEU A 298 71.62 4.40 14.67
N ASN A 299 70.60 5.24 14.85
CA ASN A 299 70.70 6.69 15.10
C ASN A 299 71.41 6.95 16.48
N ASP A 300 71.03 6.17 17.49
CA ASP A 300 71.57 6.30 18.84
C ASP A 300 72.97 5.72 19.02
N GLY A 301 73.48 5.20 17.95
CA GLY A 301 74.89 4.63 17.96
C GLY A 301 75.03 3.39 18.85
N ILE A 302 73.96 2.71 19.20
CA ILE A 302 73.99 1.51 20.07
C ILE A 302 74.73 0.36 19.40
N VAL A 303 74.73 0.34 18.05
CA VAL A 303 75.38 -0.66 17.24
C VAL A 303 76.38 0.02 16.29
N SER A 304 77.65 -0.34 16.40
CA SER A 304 78.76 0.23 15.60
C SER A 304 79.46 -0.83 14.76
N GLU A 305 79.21 -2.12 14.96
CA GLU A 305 79.84 -3.20 14.19
C GLU A 305 79.25 -3.24 12.77
N GLU A 306 80.12 -3.10 11.77
CA GLU A 306 79.75 -3.01 10.35
C GLU A 306 78.83 -4.17 9.88
N ASN A 307 79.10 -5.38 10.32
CA ASN A 307 78.35 -6.57 9.98
C ASN A 307 76.90 -6.51 10.56
N VAL A 308 76.76 -6.02 11.81
CA VAL A 308 75.43 -5.89 12.48
C VAL A 308 74.62 -4.74 11.88
N VAL A 309 75.29 -3.64 11.56
CA VAL A 309 74.66 -2.52 10.84
C VAL A 309 74.16 -2.99 9.48
N LYS A 310 74.87 -3.76 8.74
CA LYS A 310 74.47 -4.33 7.45
C LYS A 310 73.33 -5.31 7.59
N ASP A 311 73.31 -6.13 8.63
CA ASP A 311 72.19 -7.03 8.95
C ASP A 311 70.90 -6.24 9.28
N ILE A 312 70.98 -5.14 10.04
CA ILE A 312 69.85 -4.25 10.34
C ILE A 312 69.30 -3.63 9.05
N TYR A 313 70.13 -3.12 8.16
CA TYR A 313 69.69 -2.59 6.87
C TYR A 313 68.97 -3.66 6.04
N GLN A 314 69.50 -4.88 6.01
CA GLN A 314 68.84 -5.99 5.30
C GLN A 314 67.47 -6.32 5.89
N LYS A 315 67.34 -6.34 7.22
CA LYS A 315 66.06 -6.56 7.89
C LYS A 315 65.06 -5.44 7.58
N MET A 316 65.49 -4.17 7.60
CA MET A 316 64.68 -3.04 7.19
C MET A 316 64.20 -3.16 5.74
N LEU A 317 65.07 -3.56 4.82
CA LEU A 317 64.69 -3.79 3.42
C LEU A 317 63.70 -4.94 3.26
N ILE A 318 63.76 -5.98 4.07
CA ILE A 318 62.78 -7.07 4.08
C ILE A 318 61.40 -6.55 4.51
N GLU A 319 61.38 -5.73 5.57
CA GLU A 319 60.11 -5.12 6.03
C GLU A 319 59.52 -4.14 4.99
N CYS A 320 60.37 -3.30 4.35
CA CYS A 320 59.91 -2.42 3.26
C CYS A 320 59.30 -3.20 2.09
N ARG A 321 59.97 -4.28 1.62
CA ARG A 321 59.43 -5.14 0.54
C ARG A 321 58.13 -5.84 0.95
N GLY A 322 58.00 -6.22 2.23
CA GLY A 322 56.77 -6.78 2.80
C GLY A 322 55.59 -5.80 2.73
N MET A 323 55.85 -4.52 3.10
CA MET A 323 54.85 -3.46 3.01
C MET A 323 54.45 -3.14 1.56
N GLU A 324 55.44 -3.06 0.64
CA GLU A 324 55.17 -2.84 -0.78
C GLU A 324 54.25 -3.93 -1.34
N ARG A 325 54.53 -5.19 -1.01
CA ARG A 325 53.69 -6.34 -1.38
C ARG A 325 52.28 -6.20 -0.78
N LEU A 326 52.17 -5.85 0.51
CA LEU A 326 50.86 -5.68 1.16
C LEU A 326 50.04 -4.58 0.49
N VAL A 327 50.65 -3.43 0.19
CA VAL A 327 49.96 -2.32 -0.51
C VAL A 327 49.53 -2.74 -1.91
N GLY A 328 50.41 -3.48 -2.66
CA GLY A 328 50.08 -4.04 -3.95
C GLY A 328 48.91 -5.02 -3.90
N ASP A 329 48.90 -5.93 -2.92
CA ASP A 329 47.79 -6.88 -2.69
C ASP A 329 46.48 -6.18 -2.39
N LEU A 330 46.49 -5.13 -1.55
CA LEU A 330 45.31 -4.30 -1.23
C LEU A 330 44.78 -3.58 -2.45
N PHE A 331 45.66 -3.04 -3.30
CA PHE A 331 45.25 -2.35 -4.52
C PHE A 331 44.59 -3.31 -5.52
N ILE A 332 45.17 -4.51 -5.71
CA ILE A 332 44.58 -5.55 -6.56
C ILE A 332 43.23 -5.98 -6.03
N LEU A 333 43.12 -6.25 -4.72
CA LEU A 333 41.86 -6.65 -4.09
C LEU A 333 40.78 -5.56 -4.24
N SER A 334 41.16 -4.29 -4.04
CA SER A 334 40.25 -3.15 -4.22
C SER A 334 39.73 -3.05 -5.65
N LYS A 335 40.63 -3.21 -6.66
CA LYS A 335 40.20 -3.23 -8.06
C LYS A 335 39.30 -4.40 -8.38
N MET A 336 39.61 -5.60 -7.91
CA MET A 336 38.83 -6.80 -8.18
C MET A 336 37.47 -6.83 -7.47
N GLN A 337 37.27 -6.06 -6.41
CA GLN A 337 35.96 -5.91 -5.73
C GLN A 337 35.05 -4.92 -6.42
N ASN A 338 35.55 -4.10 -7.35
CA ASN A 338 34.70 -3.23 -8.15
C ASN A 338 33.94 -4.08 -9.19
N PRO A 339 32.59 -4.05 -9.21
CA PRO A 339 31.81 -4.75 -10.23
C PRO A 339 32.12 -4.31 -11.67
N ASP A 340 32.46 -3.03 -11.84
CA ASP A 340 32.77 -2.45 -13.15
C ASP A 340 34.17 -2.75 -13.67
N PHE A 341 35.01 -3.41 -12.85
CA PHE A 341 36.36 -3.79 -13.26
C PHE A 341 36.29 -5.02 -14.17
N CYS A 342 36.52 -4.83 -15.45
CA CYS A 342 36.65 -5.90 -16.43
C CYS A 342 38.15 -6.34 -16.55
N ILE A 343 38.37 -7.63 -16.61
CA ILE A 343 39.68 -8.21 -16.98
C ILE A 343 39.69 -8.31 -18.52
N GLU A 344 40.74 -7.84 -19.14
CA GLU A 344 40.95 -8.03 -20.58
C GLU A 344 41.34 -9.47 -20.83
N LYS A 345 40.39 -10.29 -21.30
CA LYS A 345 40.62 -11.69 -21.58
C LYS A 345 41.10 -11.84 -23.03
N GLU A 346 42.24 -12.42 -23.19
CA GLU A 346 42.82 -12.78 -24.48
C GLU A 346 43.10 -14.30 -24.55
N PRO A 347 43.23 -14.92 -25.71
CA PRO A 347 43.66 -16.32 -25.82
C PRO A 347 45.07 -16.46 -25.26
N VAL A 348 45.21 -17.21 -24.14
CA VAL A 348 46.47 -17.42 -23.45
C VAL A 348 46.78 -18.91 -23.25
N SER A 349 48.04 -19.29 -23.37
CA SER A 349 48.47 -20.67 -23.17
C SER A 349 48.76 -20.92 -21.69
N ILE A 350 48.04 -21.87 -21.08
CA ILE A 350 48.28 -22.33 -19.70
C ILE A 350 49.68 -22.93 -19.59
N ARG A 351 50.14 -23.64 -20.62
CA ARG A 351 51.48 -24.23 -20.67
C ARG A 351 52.58 -23.14 -20.61
N GLN A 352 52.44 -22.06 -21.38
CA GLN A 352 53.39 -20.93 -21.35
C GLN A 352 53.40 -20.26 -19.97
N ILE A 353 52.21 -20.00 -19.39
CA ILE A 353 52.09 -19.43 -18.04
C ILE A 353 52.87 -20.30 -17.04
N PHE A 354 52.67 -21.62 -17.04
CA PHE A 354 53.39 -22.51 -16.13
C PHE A 354 54.90 -22.64 -16.44
N GLY A 355 55.32 -22.46 -17.68
CA GLY A 355 56.75 -22.33 -18.02
C GLY A 355 57.42 -21.18 -17.26
N ASP A 356 56.78 -20.00 -17.24
CA ASP A 356 57.29 -18.83 -16.54
C ASP A 356 57.14 -18.92 -15.02
N VAL A 357 56.01 -19.46 -14.54
CA VAL A 357 55.73 -19.68 -13.12
C VAL A 357 56.74 -20.64 -12.51
N ILE A 358 57.01 -21.78 -13.16
CA ILE A 358 57.98 -22.79 -12.66
C ILE A 358 59.40 -22.25 -12.68
N ARG A 359 59.80 -21.45 -13.70
CA ARG A 359 61.12 -20.79 -13.72
C ARG A 359 61.28 -19.88 -12.52
N SER A 360 60.26 -19.05 -12.21
CA SER A 360 60.29 -18.17 -11.04
C SER A 360 60.22 -18.94 -9.73
N ALA A 361 59.45 -20.00 -9.65
CA ALA A 361 59.30 -20.85 -8.47
C ALA A 361 60.59 -21.63 -8.12
N LYS A 362 61.31 -22.08 -9.12
CA LYS A 362 62.63 -22.74 -8.91
C LYS A 362 63.63 -21.83 -8.21
N GLU A 363 63.63 -20.52 -8.50
CA GLU A 363 64.51 -19.57 -7.79
C GLU A 363 64.10 -19.42 -6.31
N ILE A 364 62.76 -19.34 -6.03
CA ILE A 364 62.27 -19.24 -4.65
C ILE A 364 62.46 -20.53 -3.87
N GLY A 365 62.37 -21.69 -4.52
CA GLY A 365 62.56 -23.01 -3.90
C GLY A 365 64.00 -23.42 -3.65
N LYS A 366 65.02 -22.69 -4.19
CA LYS A 366 66.42 -23.02 -4.04
C LYS A 366 66.92 -23.10 -2.57
N GLU A 367 66.43 -22.18 -1.73
CA GLU A 367 66.83 -22.15 -0.31
C GLU A 367 66.38 -23.42 0.44
N LYS A 368 65.26 -24.05 0.03
CA LYS A 368 64.77 -25.28 0.62
C LYS A 368 65.03 -26.53 -0.21
N ASN A 369 65.77 -26.42 -1.32
CA ASN A 369 66.07 -27.52 -2.27
C ASN A 369 64.80 -28.24 -2.75
N ILE A 370 63.70 -27.50 -3.06
CA ILE A 370 62.40 -28.06 -3.44
C ILE A 370 62.43 -28.46 -4.93
N LYS A 371 62.06 -29.70 -5.21
CA LYS A 371 61.93 -30.22 -6.57
C LYS A 371 60.54 -29.86 -7.10
N ILE A 372 60.46 -29.13 -8.23
CA ILE A 372 59.20 -28.77 -8.88
C ILE A 372 59.08 -29.54 -10.19
N THR A 373 58.08 -30.42 -10.27
CA THR A 373 57.86 -31.32 -11.40
C THR A 373 56.58 -30.90 -12.16
N LEU A 374 56.68 -30.78 -13.49
CA LEU A 374 55.52 -30.52 -14.36
C LEU A 374 55.13 -31.82 -15.08
N ASN A 375 53.94 -32.32 -14.82
CA ASN A 375 53.36 -33.48 -15.47
C ASN A 375 52.26 -33.03 -16.45
N LEU A 376 52.43 -33.36 -17.70
CA LEU A 376 51.47 -33.08 -18.75
C LEU A 376 50.75 -34.40 -19.13
N THR A 377 49.43 -34.40 -19.06
CA THR A 377 48.61 -35.53 -19.50
C THR A 377 47.94 -35.24 -20.87
N THR A 378 48.40 -34.18 -21.53
CA THR A 378 48.01 -33.79 -22.90
C THR A 378 49.15 -34.01 -23.85
N ASP A 379 48.88 -34.02 -25.18
CA ASP A 379 49.90 -34.08 -26.20
C ASP A 379 50.96 -32.97 -26.00
N GLU A 380 52.23 -33.28 -26.25
CA GLU A 380 53.33 -32.32 -26.02
C GLU A 380 53.20 -31.04 -26.84
N GLU A 381 52.43 -31.04 -27.92
CA GLU A 381 52.20 -29.87 -28.80
C GLU A 381 50.96 -29.06 -28.44
N ASP A 382 50.03 -29.56 -27.56
CA ASP A 382 48.82 -28.83 -27.17
C ASP A 382 49.15 -27.65 -26.25
N PRO A 383 48.88 -26.40 -26.66
CA PRO A 383 49.17 -25.22 -25.86
C PRO A 383 48.19 -25.03 -24.69
N CYS A 384 47.11 -25.78 -24.59
CA CYS A 384 46.01 -25.62 -23.60
C CYS A 384 45.54 -24.16 -23.53
N MET A 385 44.91 -23.70 -24.62
CA MET A 385 44.46 -22.29 -24.75
C MET A 385 43.21 -22.02 -23.93
N ILE A 386 43.19 -20.94 -23.20
CA ILE A 386 42.03 -20.43 -22.46
C ILE A 386 41.85 -18.94 -22.75
N LEU A 387 40.62 -18.40 -22.54
CA LEU A 387 40.40 -16.96 -22.52
C LEU A 387 40.74 -16.38 -21.13
N GLY A 388 41.76 -15.53 -21.05
CA GLY A 388 42.21 -14.99 -19.77
C GLY A 388 43.23 -13.87 -19.87
N ASP A 389 43.49 -13.24 -18.74
CA ASP A 389 44.57 -12.27 -18.56
C ASP A 389 45.82 -13.01 -18.11
N TYR A 390 46.86 -12.98 -18.95
CA TYR A 390 48.14 -13.68 -18.72
C TYR A 390 48.78 -13.32 -17.39
N GLU A 391 48.87 -12.02 -17.09
CA GLU A 391 49.54 -11.55 -15.88
C GLU A 391 48.77 -11.93 -14.61
N ARG A 392 47.43 -11.88 -14.67
CA ARG A 392 46.55 -12.26 -13.54
C ARG A 392 46.60 -13.78 -13.30
N LEU A 393 46.50 -14.57 -14.33
CA LEU A 393 46.62 -16.03 -14.21
C LEU A 393 48.00 -16.43 -13.70
N ARG A 394 49.09 -15.83 -14.24
CA ARG A 394 50.45 -16.02 -13.75
C ARG A 394 50.57 -15.65 -12.27
N GLN A 395 49.99 -14.50 -11.86
CA GLN A 395 49.94 -14.07 -10.45
C GLN A 395 49.21 -15.08 -9.58
N MET A 396 48.06 -15.57 -10.01
CA MET A 396 47.25 -16.58 -9.28
C MET A 396 48.07 -17.85 -9.03
N PHE A 397 48.67 -18.42 -10.06
CA PHE A 397 49.46 -19.65 -9.92
C PHE A 397 50.73 -19.44 -9.11
N MET A 398 51.41 -18.27 -9.22
CA MET A 398 52.53 -17.91 -8.37
C MET A 398 52.16 -17.86 -6.90
N ILE A 399 51.01 -17.30 -6.54
CA ILE A 399 50.50 -17.27 -5.15
C ILE A 399 50.33 -18.69 -4.60
N ILE A 400 49.79 -19.60 -5.39
CA ILE A 400 49.60 -21.01 -4.97
C ILE A 400 50.94 -21.72 -4.81
N ILE A 401 51.85 -21.53 -5.76
CA ILE A 401 53.18 -22.17 -5.71
C ILE A 401 54.07 -21.57 -4.58
N ASP A 402 54.00 -20.25 -4.36
CA ASP A 402 54.70 -19.63 -3.24
C ASP A 402 54.21 -20.19 -1.90
N ASN A 403 52.90 -20.41 -1.75
CA ASN A 403 52.37 -21.12 -0.59
C ASN A 403 52.85 -22.57 -0.51
N ALA A 404 52.86 -23.31 -1.62
CA ALA A 404 53.38 -24.68 -1.66
C ALA A 404 54.85 -24.74 -1.22
N VAL A 405 55.71 -23.85 -1.73
CA VAL A 405 57.13 -23.74 -1.32
C VAL A 405 57.26 -23.37 0.16
N LYS A 406 56.46 -22.43 0.62
CA LYS A 406 56.48 -21.94 2.01
C LYS A 406 56.17 -23.05 3.02
N PHE A 407 55.16 -23.88 2.73
CA PHE A 407 54.67 -24.92 3.63
C PHE A 407 55.27 -26.31 3.42
N SER A 408 56.02 -26.50 2.36
CA SER A 408 56.81 -27.72 2.15
C SER A 408 58.02 -27.81 3.09
N SER A 409 58.42 -29.02 3.41
CA SER A 409 59.70 -29.33 4.13
C SER A 409 60.91 -29.09 3.24
N GLN A 410 62.07 -29.10 3.85
CA GLN A 410 63.35 -29.13 3.11
C GLN A 410 63.43 -30.41 2.27
N ASP A 411 64.02 -30.34 1.07
CA ASP A 411 64.08 -31.41 0.08
C ASP A 411 62.72 -31.94 -0.37
N GLY A 412 61.64 -31.12 -0.22
CA GLY A 412 60.26 -31.46 -0.60
C GLY A 412 60.07 -31.48 -2.11
N GLU A 413 58.92 -31.98 -2.52
CA GLU A 413 58.46 -31.99 -3.92
C GLU A 413 57.17 -31.23 -4.10
N ILE A 414 57.02 -30.53 -5.22
CA ILE A 414 55.73 -29.89 -5.68
C ILE A 414 55.43 -30.44 -7.07
N ILE A 415 54.23 -31.00 -7.25
CA ILE A 415 53.80 -31.57 -8.52
C ILE A 415 52.74 -30.66 -9.14
N VAL A 416 53.02 -30.19 -10.33
CA VAL A 416 52.04 -29.46 -11.15
C VAL A 416 51.54 -30.41 -12.24
N CYS A 417 50.23 -30.64 -12.33
CA CYS A 417 49.62 -31.44 -13.40
C CYS A 417 48.75 -30.55 -14.27
N ILE A 418 48.88 -30.66 -15.57
CA ILE A 418 48.00 -30.03 -16.57
C ILE A 418 47.40 -31.16 -17.40
N GLY A 419 46.09 -31.25 -17.43
CA GLY A 419 45.33 -32.25 -18.20
C GLY A 419 44.20 -31.60 -18.95
N LYS A 420 43.74 -32.29 -19.98
CA LYS A 420 42.63 -31.86 -20.79
C LYS A 420 41.67 -33.03 -20.96
N ASP A 421 40.45 -32.85 -20.44
CA ASP A 421 39.30 -33.71 -20.71
C ASP A 421 38.26 -32.83 -21.45
N ASP A 422 37.04 -32.68 -20.90
CA ASP A 422 36.06 -31.71 -21.38
C ASP A 422 36.49 -30.27 -21.08
N ARG A 423 37.34 -30.06 -20.12
CA ARG A 423 37.89 -28.76 -19.69
C ARG A 423 39.41 -28.89 -19.45
N ILE A 424 40.12 -27.78 -19.49
CA ILE A 424 41.53 -27.74 -19.11
C ILE A 424 41.65 -27.75 -17.59
N ASN A 425 42.19 -28.83 -17.03
CA ASN A 425 42.32 -29.05 -15.61
C ASN A 425 43.77 -28.83 -15.19
N VAL A 426 43.97 -28.00 -14.17
CA VAL A 426 45.26 -27.71 -13.59
C VAL A 426 45.27 -28.10 -12.11
N SER A 427 46.28 -28.79 -11.63
CA SER A 427 46.42 -29.02 -10.20
C SER A 427 47.87 -28.77 -9.75
N ILE A 428 48.01 -28.22 -8.53
CA ILE A 428 49.25 -27.96 -7.86
C ILE A 428 49.17 -28.68 -6.52
N GLU A 429 50.10 -29.62 -6.31
CA GLU A 429 50.11 -30.48 -5.12
C GLU A 429 51.46 -30.36 -4.41
N ASP A 430 51.40 -30.04 -3.12
CA ASP A 430 52.53 -30.06 -2.19
C ASP A 430 52.41 -31.21 -1.18
N PHE A 431 53.51 -31.67 -0.64
CA PHE A 431 53.59 -32.70 0.40
C PHE A 431 54.05 -32.11 1.75
N GLY A 432 53.55 -30.91 2.03
CA GLY A 432 53.92 -30.16 3.22
C GLY A 432 53.06 -30.51 4.46
N VAL A 433 52.95 -29.54 5.34
CA VAL A 433 52.27 -29.70 6.65
C VAL A 433 50.73 -29.92 6.53
N GLY A 434 50.13 -29.60 5.37
CA GLY A 434 48.69 -29.69 5.13
C GLY A 434 47.88 -28.70 5.94
N ILE A 435 46.53 -28.78 5.77
CA ILE A 435 45.57 -27.88 6.36
C ILE A 435 44.56 -28.71 7.14
N SER A 436 44.21 -28.30 8.36
CA SER A 436 43.20 -28.99 9.15
C SER A 436 41.78 -28.74 8.62
N LYS A 437 40.86 -29.69 8.87
CA LYS A 437 39.48 -29.59 8.41
C LYS A 437 38.75 -28.34 8.95
N GLU A 438 39.09 -27.91 10.15
CA GLU A 438 38.54 -26.72 10.79
C GLU A 438 39.03 -25.43 10.12
N ALA A 439 40.25 -25.44 9.54
CA ALA A 439 40.86 -24.28 8.89
C ALA A 439 40.41 -24.14 7.42
N LEU A 440 40.13 -25.26 6.72
CA LEU A 440 39.78 -25.26 5.31
C LEU A 440 38.68 -24.25 4.89
N PRO A 441 37.60 -24.06 5.62
CA PRO A 441 36.55 -23.07 5.25
C PRO A 441 37.05 -21.62 5.25
N TYR A 442 38.11 -21.32 6.01
CA TYR A 442 38.58 -19.96 6.28
C TYR A 442 39.85 -19.56 5.51
N ILE A 443 40.49 -20.47 4.78
CA ILE A 443 41.78 -20.18 4.11
C ILE A 443 41.69 -19.11 3.04
N PHE A 444 40.50 -18.86 2.50
CA PHE A 444 40.21 -17.80 1.52
C PHE A 444 39.67 -16.51 2.15
N GLU A 445 39.55 -16.44 3.47
CA GLU A 445 39.15 -15.22 4.15
C GLU A 445 40.30 -14.20 4.18
N LYS A 446 39.95 -12.91 4.18
CA LYS A 446 40.90 -11.80 4.22
C LYS A 446 41.69 -11.84 5.52
N PHE A 447 43.04 -11.74 5.43
CA PHE A 447 43.97 -11.74 6.56
C PHE A 447 44.00 -13.04 7.38
N TYR A 448 43.38 -14.11 6.86
CA TYR A 448 43.49 -15.40 7.53
C TYR A 448 44.93 -15.93 7.52
N LYS A 449 45.43 -16.26 8.69
CA LYS A 449 46.76 -16.85 8.90
C LYS A 449 46.61 -18.07 9.81
N SER A 450 47.11 -19.20 9.38
CA SER A 450 47.24 -20.35 10.29
C SER A 450 48.22 -20.04 11.43
N LYS A 451 48.02 -20.68 12.58
CA LYS A 451 48.92 -20.48 13.76
C LYS A 451 50.32 -21.07 13.59
N LEU A 452 50.68 -21.57 12.43
CA LEU A 452 51.98 -22.13 12.12
C LEU A 452 53.03 -21.01 12.04
N LYS A 453 54.23 -21.27 12.59
CA LYS A 453 55.36 -20.31 12.58
C LYS A 453 55.75 -19.83 11.17
N GLN A 454 55.62 -20.71 10.16
CA GLN A 454 55.86 -20.38 8.75
C GLN A 454 54.90 -19.33 8.18
N ASN A 455 53.72 -19.16 8.79
CA ASN A 455 52.70 -18.22 8.30
C ASN A 455 52.86 -16.79 8.85
N GLN A 456 53.82 -16.55 9.75
CA GLN A 456 54.02 -15.22 10.35
C GLN A 456 54.51 -14.17 9.33
N LYS A 457 55.15 -14.56 8.22
CA LYS A 457 55.67 -13.66 7.17
C LYS A 457 54.70 -13.39 6.00
N GLY A 458 53.48 -13.93 6.00
CA GLY A 458 52.50 -13.72 4.91
C GLY A 458 51.52 -12.58 5.20
N THR A 459 50.97 -11.95 4.15
CA THR A 459 49.94 -10.90 4.26
C THR A 459 48.56 -11.44 4.64
N GLY A 460 48.30 -12.74 4.39
CA GLY A 460 46.98 -13.35 4.53
C GLY A 460 45.97 -12.92 3.45
N LEU A 461 46.43 -12.25 2.40
CA LEU A 461 45.63 -11.81 1.27
C LEU A 461 45.81 -12.67 0.03
N GLY A 462 46.92 -13.38 -0.10
CA GLY A 462 47.29 -14.10 -1.34
C GLY A 462 46.21 -15.08 -1.82
N LEU A 463 45.75 -16.02 -0.96
CA LEU A 463 44.73 -17.00 -1.36
C LEU A 463 43.38 -16.34 -1.71
N MET A 464 43.01 -15.24 -1.05
CA MET A 464 41.85 -14.46 -1.40
C MET A 464 42.01 -13.83 -2.79
N ILE A 465 43.18 -13.27 -3.11
CA ILE A 465 43.48 -12.72 -4.45
C ILE A 465 43.43 -13.85 -5.49
N ALA A 466 44.04 -15.00 -5.22
CA ALA A 466 43.98 -16.14 -6.12
C ALA A 466 42.52 -16.57 -6.41
N LYS A 467 41.67 -16.62 -5.38
CA LYS A 467 40.24 -16.93 -5.53
C LYS A 467 39.51 -15.88 -6.39
N GLN A 468 39.76 -14.59 -6.17
CA GLN A 468 39.19 -13.53 -6.98
C GLN A 468 39.62 -13.60 -8.45
N ILE A 469 40.90 -13.92 -8.72
CA ILE A 469 41.37 -14.09 -10.08
C ILE A 469 40.69 -15.30 -10.74
N ALA A 470 40.59 -16.44 -10.05
CA ALA A 470 39.91 -17.63 -10.56
C ALA A 470 38.47 -17.34 -10.92
N MET A 471 37.69 -16.72 -10.00
CA MET A 471 36.31 -16.34 -10.23
C MET A 471 36.12 -15.40 -11.42
N ARG A 472 37.03 -14.47 -11.64
CA ARG A 472 37.00 -13.55 -12.79
C ARG A 472 37.38 -14.24 -14.12
N HIS A 473 37.95 -15.43 -14.06
CA HIS A 473 38.24 -16.30 -15.19
C HIS A 473 37.28 -17.48 -15.30
N ASP A 474 36.09 -17.36 -14.70
CA ASP A 474 35.00 -18.36 -14.74
C ASP A 474 35.46 -19.74 -14.23
N SER A 475 36.45 -19.74 -13.32
CA SER A 475 37.01 -20.91 -12.65
C SER A 475 36.83 -20.82 -11.14
N ASP A 476 36.83 -21.97 -10.46
CA ASP A 476 36.82 -22.04 -8.99
C ASP A 476 38.08 -22.80 -8.51
N ILE A 477 38.51 -22.49 -7.27
CA ILE A 477 39.63 -23.16 -6.63
C ILE A 477 39.09 -24.27 -5.73
N LYS A 478 39.33 -25.52 -6.10
CA LYS A 478 39.04 -26.67 -5.23
C LYS A 478 40.31 -27.03 -4.44
N VAL A 479 40.12 -27.27 -3.13
CA VAL A 479 41.23 -27.60 -2.22
C VAL A 479 40.99 -28.95 -1.57
N GLN A 480 41.97 -29.81 -1.61
CA GLN A 480 42.01 -31.07 -0.90
C GLN A 480 43.27 -31.04 -0.03
N SER A 481 43.13 -31.26 1.28
CA SER A 481 44.26 -31.21 2.20
C SER A 481 44.01 -32.07 3.43
N GLU A 482 45.07 -32.73 3.89
CA GLU A 482 45.08 -33.47 5.15
C GLU A 482 46.34 -33.08 5.93
N PRO A 483 46.25 -32.88 7.26
CA PRO A 483 47.43 -32.59 8.08
C PRO A 483 48.51 -33.65 7.94
N GLY A 484 49.72 -33.19 7.63
CA GLY A 484 50.89 -34.04 7.45
C GLY A 484 51.01 -34.76 6.11
N LYS A 485 50.02 -34.62 5.20
CA LYS A 485 50.05 -35.23 3.86
C LYS A 485 50.24 -34.21 2.74
N GLY A 486 50.02 -32.92 3.01
CA GLY A 486 50.12 -31.84 2.05
C GLY A 486 48.82 -31.28 1.58
N THR A 487 48.86 -30.45 0.53
CA THR A 487 47.69 -29.74 -0.03
C THR A 487 47.71 -29.79 -1.55
N LYS A 488 46.52 -30.04 -2.13
CA LYS A 488 46.26 -30.02 -3.57
C LYS A 488 45.25 -28.93 -3.88
N PHE A 489 45.65 -27.96 -4.70
CA PHE A 489 44.77 -26.95 -5.30
C PHE A 489 44.48 -27.36 -6.73
N SER A 490 43.20 -27.32 -7.14
CA SER A 490 42.76 -27.70 -8.48
C SER A 490 41.90 -26.58 -9.09
N PHE A 491 42.09 -26.37 -10.37
CA PHE A 491 41.40 -25.36 -11.21
C PHE A 491 40.86 -26.01 -12.46
N SER A 492 39.76 -25.49 -13.00
CA SER A 492 39.19 -25.96 -14.24
C SER A 492 38.78 -24.78 -15.11
N PHE A 493 39.27 -24.75 -16.36
CA PHE A 493 39.03 -23.66 -17.30
C PHE A 493 38.38 -24.20 -18.58
N ASP A 494 37.55 -23.40 -19.20
CA ASP A 494 36.98 -23.71 -20.51
C ASP A 494 38.07 -23.50 -21.58
N GLU A 495 38.16 -24.44 -22.52
CA GLU A 495 39.09 -24.34 -23.63
C GLU A 495 38.68 -23.25 -24.60
N CYS A 496 39.63 -22.41 -25.01
CA CYS A 496 39.45 -21.48 -26.12
C CYS A 496 39.82 -22.20 -27.44
N THR A 497 38.82 -22.68 -28.15
CA THR A 497 39.01 -23.12 -29.53
C THR A 497 39.15 -21.88 -30.41
N ALA A 498 40.32 -21.72 -31.03
CA ALA A 498 40.75 -20.52 -31.79
C ALA A 498 39.92 -20.22 -33.06
N MET A 499 38.63 -20.50 -33.08
CA MET A 499 37.73 -20.24 -34.21
C MET A 499 36.49 -19.40 -33.92
N ASP A 500 36.23 -19.00 -32.69
CA ASP A 500 34.89 -18.42 -32.38
C ASP A 500 34.90 -16.97 -31.93
N ASP A 501 35.76 -16.08 -32.33
CA ASP A 501 35.45 -14.64 -32.09
C ASP A 501 36.39 -13.69 -32.86
N TYR A 502 36.25 -13.64 -34.20
CA TYR A 502 36.44 -12.45 -35.00
C TYR A 502 35.22 -12.29 -35.95
N GLU A 503 34.07 -12.04 -35.41
CA GLU A 503 32.99 -11.33 -36.10
C GLU A 503 32.51 -10.14 -35.24
#